data_12d4fa961dfbd729059c77a20fe68391
#
_entry.id   12d4fa961dfbd729059c77a20fe68391
#
_cell.length_a   1.000
_cell.length_b   1.000
_cell.length_c   1.000
_cell.angle_alpha   90.00
_cell.angle_beta   90.00
_cell.angle_gamma   90.00
#
_symmetry.space_group_name_H-M   'P 1'
#
loop_
_entity.id
_entity.type
_entity.pdbx_description
1 polymer ?
#
loop_
_entity_poly.entity_id
_entity_poly.type
_entity_poly.pdbx_seq_one_letter_code
_entity_poly.pdbx_strand_id
1 'polypeptide(L)'
;MLESIMTAPEGITREEINSSLLTFGYPPLNRKRFFAELKQIRESTTLKIVSRDCGKNIWRYTIDVRDEADRNHAEHMYLLIANLHESQFLNEFRQLGTRIQPTIIPSGNRYLGIIGTAMTESKALRITYQKFSDTEPYTTLVHPYTLKAFQNRWYILAMKAEEGVLKHFALDRIQSLAITDESFTIEPTFNAIDYYTHFFGIWCDQSLTPQDIIISTTPEQAHYFRTLPLHHSQKELSPISYPNGTQECRFMLHMCITPDFEMEMLKYEGKARWEMTENISGS
;
A
#
# COMPACT_ATOMS: atom_id res chain seq x y z
N MET A 1 9.19 0.26 -17.35
CA MET A 1 8.70 -0.96 -18.05
C MET A 1 7.67 -1.73 -17.20
N LEU A 2 7.96 -2.13 -15.97
CA LEU A 2 7.00 -2.88 -15.14
C LEU A 2 5.70 -2.09 -14.92
N GLU A 3 5.80 -0.83 -14.53
CA GLU A 3 4.64 0.07 -14.38
C GLU A 3 3.75 0.09 -15.63
N SER A 4 4.36 0.22 -16.82
CA SER A 4 3.59 0.22 -18.08
C SER A 4 2.85 -1.10 -18.32
N ILE A 5 3.41 -2.24 -17.87
CA ILE A 5 2.73 -3.54 -17.98
C ILE A 5 1.59 -3.64 -16.95
N MET A 6 1.79 -3.13 -15.74
CA MET A 6 0.81 -3.18 -14.66
C MET A 6 -0.42 -2.29 -14.92
N THR A 7 -0.21 -1.15 -15.58
CA THR A 7 -1.30 -0.20 -15.89
C THR A 7 -2.05 -0.53 -17.17
N ALA A 8 -1.71 -1.63 -17.86
CA ALA A 8 -2.33 -2.04 -19.12
C ALA A 8 -3.05 -3.40 -18.99
N PRO A 9 -4.30 -3.46 -18.49
CA PRO A 9 -5.03 -4.71 -18.27
C PRO A 9 -5.24 -5.53 -19.55
N GLU A 10 -5.41 -4.86 -20.70
CA GLU A 10 -5.53 -5.50 -22.01
C GLU A 10 -4.18 -5.93 -22.60
N GLY A 11 -3.12 -5.71 -21.85
CA GLY A 11 -1.74 -5.94 -22.27
C GLY A 11 -1.16 -4.80 -23.11
N ILE A 12 0.17 -4.71 -23.11
CA ILE A 12 0.93 -3.64 -23.75
C ILE A 12 2.01 -4.23 -24.67
N THR A 13 2.24 -3.63 -25.82
CA THR A 13 3.30 -4.03 -26.75
C THR A 13 4.66 -3.45 -26.35
N ARG A 14 5.74 -4.00 -26.89
CA ARG A 14 7.09 -3.45 -26.68
C ARG A 14 7.21 -2.02 -27.22
N GLU A 15 6.55 -1.72 -28.32
CA GLU A 15 6.55 -0.40 -28.96
C GLU A 15 5.84 0.64 -28.08
N GLU A 16 4.70 0.27 -27.50
CA GLU A 16 3.96 1.12 -26.55
C GLU A 16 4.76 1.32 -25.25
N ILE A 17 5.45 0.28 -24.74
CA ILE A 17 6.37 0.41 -23.61
C ILE A 17 7.49 1.39 -23.92
N ASN A 18 8.12 1.27 -25.09
CA ASN A 18 9.20 2.18 -25.50
C ASN A 18 8.70 3.62 -25.65
N SER A 19 7.48 3.83 -26.15
CA SER A 19 6.88 5.16 -26.21
C SER A 19 6.67 5.73 -24.81
N SER A 20 6.19 4.94 -23.88
CA SER A 20 6.05 5.32 -22.47
C SER A 20 7.40 5.68 -21.84
N LEU A 21 8.45 4.86 -22.07
CA LEU A 21 9.80 5.14 -21.57
C LEU A 21 10.33 6.48 -22.07
N LEU A 22 10.15 6.77 -23.37
CA LEU A 22 10.54 8.06 -23.96
C LEU A 22 9.82 9.24 -23.34
N THR A 23 8.52 9.10 -23.05
CA THR A 23 7.72 10.13 -22.36
C THR A 23 8.31 10.46 -20.98
N PHE A 24 8.84 9.45 -20.29
CA PHE A 24 9.51 9.62 -18.99
C PHE A 24 11.01 9.94 -19.07
N GLY A 25 11.54 10.23 -20.27
CA GLY A 25 12.93 10.60 -20.46
C GLY A 25 13.92 9.42 -20.49
N TYR A 26 13.46 8.18 -20.52
CA TYR A 26 14.30 7.00 -20.61
C TYR A 26 14.54 6.58 -22.07
N PRO A 27 15.73 6.06 -22.41
CA PRO A 27 16.00 5.56 -23.76
C PRO A 27 15.17 4.30 -24.07
N PRO A 28 14.76 4.11 -25.33
CA PRO A 28 14.00 2.94 -25.73
C PRO A 28 14.83 1.66 -25.58
N LEU A 29 14.18 0.57 -25.24
CA LEU A 29 14.81 -0.73 -25.09
C LEU A 29 14.89 -1.44 -26.46
N ASN A 30 16.09 -1.81 -26.87
CA ASN A 30 16.24 -2.73 -27.99
C ASN A 30 15.72 -4.14 -27.58
N ARG A 31 15.52 -5.02 -28.58
CA ARG A 31 14.94 -6.35 -28.35
C ARG A 31 15.68 -7.16 -27.27
N LYS A 32 17.01 -7.18 -27.32
CA LYS A 32 17.84 -7.95 -26.36
C LYS A 32 17.68 -7.41 -24.94
N ARG A 33 17.75 -6.10 -24.77
CA ARG A 33 17.62 -5.45 -23.47
C ARG A 33 16.20 -5.58 -22.91
N PHE A 34 15.19 -5.48 -23.78
CA PHE A 34 13.78 -5.68 -23.38
C PHE A 34 13.57 -7.05 -22.74
N PHE A 35 14.05 -8.14 -23.36
CA PHE A 35 13.88 -9.47 -22.80
C PHE A 35 14.74 -9.70 -21.55
N ALA A 36 15.90 -9.08 -21.44
CA ALA A 36 16.73 -9.13 -20.24
C ALA A 36 16.01 -8.46 -19.05
N GLU A 37 15.47 -7.26 -19.24
CA GLU A 37 14.67 -6.55 -18.24
C GLU A 37 13.41 -7.34 -17.85
N LEU A 38 12.71 -7.91 -18.84
CA LEU A 38 11.53 -8.73 -18.59
C LEU A 38 11.84 -9.96 -17.73
N LYS A 39 12.98 -10.61 -17.99
CA LYS A 39 13.46 -11.73 -17.19
C LYS A 39 13.78 -11.27 -15.76
N GLN A 40 14.51 -10.19 -15.61
CA GLN A 40 14.86 -9.62 -14.30
C GLN A 40 13.60 -9.28 -13.48
N ILE A 41 12.59 -8.66 -14.09
CA ILE A 41 11.34 -8.34 -13.43
C ILE A 41 10.65 -9.61 -12.94
N ARG A 42 10.54 -10.65 -13.77
CA ARG A 42 9.95 -11.94 -13.39
C ARG A 42 10.68 -12.61 -12.22
N GLU A 43 11.99 -12.47 -12.16
CA GLU A 43 12.81 -13.06 -11.09
C GLU A 43 12.75 -12.25 -9.78
N SER A 44 12.61 -10.92 -9.88
CA SER A 44 12.68 -10.03 -8.71
C SER A 44 11.32 -9.72 -8.07
N THR A 45 10.21 -9.87 -8.79
CA THR A 45 8.90 -9.40 -8.30
C THR A 45 7.91 -10.50 -7.98
N THR A 46 8.22 -11.76 -8.27
CA THR A 46 7.26 -12.90 -8.19
C THR A 46 6.00 -12.74 -9.06
N LEU A 47 5.86 -11.62 -9.79
CA LEU A 47 4.72 -11.38 -10.67
C LEU A 47 4.77 -12.27 -11.91
N LYS A 48 3.65 -12.87 -12.24
CA LYS A 48 3.51 -13.67 -13.46
C LYS A 48 3.22 -12.77 -14.64
N ILE A 49 4.26 -12.34 -15.36
CA ILE A 49 4.09 -11.62 -16.62
C ILE A 49 3.94 -12.63 -17.75
N VAL A 50 2.81 -12.61 -18.41
CA VAL A 50 2.51 -13.44 -19.57
C VAL A 50 2.60 -12.64 -20.86
N SER A 51 2.83 -13.33 -21.97
CA SER A 51 2.84 -12.73 -23.30
C SER A 51 1.80 -13.44 -24.17
N ARG A 52 0.98 -12.67 -24.88
CA ARG A 52 -0.04 -13.17 -25.80
C ARG A 52 0.31 -12.74 -27.21
N ASP A 53 0.31 -13.69 -28.14
CA ASP A 53 0.42 -13.41 -29.58
C ASP A 53 -0.93 -12.89 -30.08
N CYS A 54 -0.92 -11.68 -30.64
CA CYS A 54 -2.07 -11.03 -31.25
C CYS A 54 -2.07 -11.12 -32.78
N GLY A 55 -1.19 -11.96 -33.36
CA GLY A 55 -0.99 -12.09 -34.80
C GLY A 55 -0.04 -11.03 -35.37
N LYS A 56 0.41 -11.24 -36.61
CA LYS A 56 1.36 -10.33 -37.32
C LYS A 56 2.65 -10.02 -36.55
N ASN A 57 3.14 -10.97 -35.74
CA ASN A 57 4.30 -10.79 -34.82
C ASN A 57 4.11 -9.70 -33.74
N ILE A 58 2.87 -9.38 -33.38
CA ILE A 58 2.54 -8.45 -32.31
C ILE A 58 2.33 -9.24 -31.01
N TRP A 59 3.19 -8.98 -30.03
CA TRP A 59 3.10 -9.58 -28.70
C TRP A 59 2.67 -8.52 -27.70
N ARG A 60 1.65 -8.85 -26.91
CA ARG A 60 1.22 -8.05 -25.75
C ARG A 60 1.63 -8.72 -24.45
N TYR A 61 2.08 -7.92 -23.52
CA TYR A 61 2.55 -8.33 -22.21
C TYR A 61 1.57 -7.80 -21.16
N THR A 62 1.15 -8.67 -20.26
CA THR A 62 0.23 -8.32 -19.15
C THR A 62 0.60 -9.15 -17.92
N ILE A 63 0.07 -8.76 -16.75
CA ILE A 63 0.15 -9.58 -15.54
C ILE A 63 -0.96 -10.61 -15.57
N ASP A 64 -0.62 -11.87 -15.30
CA ASP A 64 -1.58 -12.95 -15.15
C ASP A 64 -2.23 -12.87 -13.76
N VAL A 65 -3.40 -12.26 -13.71
CA VAL A 65 -4.23 -12.15 -12.51
C VAL A 65 -5.33 -13.19 -12.59
N ARG A 66 -5.20 -14.27 -11.81
CA ARG A 66 -6.15 -15.40 -11.83
C ARG A 66 -7.21 -15.30 -10.75
N ASP A 67 -6.88 -14.65 -9.65
CA ASP A 67 -7.75 -14.47 -8.50
C ASP A 67 -7.52 -13.12 -7.82
N GLU A 68 -8.24 -12.85 -6.75
CA GLU A 68 -8.15 -11.61 -6.00
C GLU A 68 -6.80 -11.45 -5.27
N ALA A 69 -6.19 -12.55 -4.85
CA ALA A 69 -4.87 -12.53 -4.21
C ALA A 69 -3.77 -12.11 -5.20
N ASP A 70 -3.79 -12.63 -6.43
CA ASP A 70 -2.88 -12.20 -7.49
C ASP A 70 -3.07 -10.71 -7.82
N ARG A 71 -4.32 -10.20 -7.79
CA ARG A 71 -4.63 -8.77 -8.01
C ARG A 71 -4.05 -7.90 -6.91
N ASN A 72 -4.33 -8.24 -5.66
CA ASN A 72 -3.84 -7.50 -4.49
C ASN A 72 -2.31 -7.47 -4.46
N HIS A 73 -1.67 -8.58 -4.82
CA HIS A 73 -0.22 -8.65 -4.92
C HIS A 73 0.33 -7.72 -6.02
N ALA A 74 -0.30 -7.70 -7.20
CA ALA A 74 0.10 -6.83 -8.30
C ALA A 74 -0.06 -5.34 -7.92
N GLU A 75 -1.18 -4.96 -7.31
CA GLU A 75 -1.43 -3.60 -6.82
C GLU A 75 -0.39 -3.18 -5.75
N HIS A 76 -0.08 -4.08 -4.82
CA HIS A 76 0.95 -3.83 -3.81
C HIS A 76 2.32 -3.58 -4.45
N MET A 77 2.72 -4.40 -5.41
CA MET A 77 3.98 -4.22 -6.15
C MET A 77 4.01 -2.91 -6.94
N TYR A 78 2.87 -2.52 -7.54
CA TYR A 78 2.76 -1.22 -8.21
C TYR A 78 3.04 -0.05 -7.26
N LEU A 79 2.40 -0.05 -6.08
CA LEU A 79 2.62 0.98 -5.07
C LEU A 79 4.07 1.06 -4.59
N LEU A 80 4.73 -0.09 -4.41
CA LEU A 80 6.15 -0.12 -4.04
C LEU A 80 7.02 0.53 -5.13
N ILE A 81 6.74 0.25 -6.40
CA ILE A 81 7.50 0.81 -7.53
C ILE A 81 7.26 2.32 -7.66
N ALA A 82 6.03 2.78 -7.51
CA ALA A 82 5.69 4.21 -7.53
C ALA A 82 6.49 4.98 -6.45
N ASN A 83 6.57 4.44 -5.24
CA ASN A 83 7.37 5.04 -4.16
C ASN A 83 8.88 5.05 -4.46
N LEU A 84 9.40 4.03 -5.15
CA LEU A 84 10.80 4.00 -5.56
C LEU A 84 11.13 5.09 -6.59
N HIS A 85 10.24 5.36 -7.53
CA HIS A 85 10.40 6.44 -8.52
C HIS A 85 10.50 7.81 -7.87
N GLU A 86 9.69 8.11 -6.85
CA GLU A 86 9.77 9.35 -6.09
C GLU A 86 11.14 9.51 -5.42
N SER A 87 11.63 8.47 -4.78
CA SER A 87 12.95 8.47 -4.13
C SER A 87 14.11 8.66 -5.12
N GLN A 88 14.02 8.04 -6.30
CA GLN A 88 15.01 8.21 -7.36
C GLN A 88 15.01 9.64 -7.91
N PHE A 89 13.83 10.22 -8.17
CA PHE A 89 13.69 11.60 -8.60
C PHE A 89 14.36 12.57 -7.62
N LEU A 90 14.07 12.47 -6.34
CA LEU A 90 14.65 13.34 -5.30
C LEU A 90 16.18 13.19 -5.23
N ASN A 91 16.70 12.01 -5.46
CA ASN A 91 18.13 11.74 -5.45
C ASN A 91 18.84 12.30 -6.70
N GLU A 92 18.24 12.15 -7.88
CA GLU A 92 18.77 12.62 -9.16
C GLU A 92 18.77 14.15 -9.25
N PHE A 93 17.74 14.81 -8.73
CA PHE A 93 17.54 16.26 -8.80
C PHE A 93 17.87 17.00 -7.51
N ARG A 94 18.88 16.54 -6.75
CA ARG A 94 19.32 17.20 -5.50
C ARG A 94 19.65 18.68 -5.65
N GLN A 95 20.18 19.10 -6.82
CA GLN A 95 20.48 20.49 -7.12
C GLN A 95 19.24 21.38 -7.16
N LEU A 96 18.04 20.81 -7.25
CA LEU A 96 16.78 21.51 -7.20
C LEU A 96 16.20 21.62 -5.77
N GLY A 97 16.97 21.23 -4.74
CA GLY A 97 16.49 21.15 -3.35
C GLY A 97 15.89 22.44 -2.81
N THR A 98 16.34 23.63 -3.30
CA THR A 98 15.72 24.91 -2.93
C THR A 98 14.39 25.19 -3.65
N ARG A 99 14.05 24.42 -4.67
CA ARG A 99 12.83 24.55 -5.50
C ARG A 99 11.83 23.43 -5.26
N ILE A 100 12.22 22.38 -4.52
CA ILE A 100 11.38 21.26 -4.12
C ILE A 100 11.08 21.43 -2.64
N GLN A 101 9.80 21.43 -2.28
CA GLN A 101 9.33 21.61 -0.91
C GLN A 101 8.69 20.29 -0.42
N PRO A 102 9.48 19.32 0.07
CA PRO A 102 8.92 18.09 0.62
C PRO A 102 8.24 18.39 1.97
N THR A 103 7.19 17.68 2.26
CA THR A 103 6.64 17.66 3.62
C THR A 103 7.57 16.87 4.52
N ILE A 104 8.17 17.53 5.51
CA ILE A 104 9.06 16.86 6.48
C ILE A 104 8.19 16.20 7.53
N ILE A 105 8.09 14.87 7.46
CA ILE A 105 7.40 14.07 8.46
C ILE A 105 8.43 13.14 9.12
N PRO A 106 8.49 13.08 10.47
CA PRO A 106 9.29 12.08 11.17
C PRO A 106 8.76 10.69 10.82
N SER A 107 9.40 10.00 9.88
CA SER A 107 8.92 8.72 9.36
C SER A 107 9.72 7.52 9.85
N GLY A 108 10.86 7.76 10.53
CA GLY A 108 11.75 6.71 10.98
C GLY A 108 12.50 5.98 9.86
N ASN A 109 12.56 6.53 8.66
CA ASN A 109 13.17 5.95 7.45
C ASN A 109 14.59 5.42 7.68
N ARG A 110 15.35 6.03 8.61
CA ARG A 110 16.71 5.60 8.97
C ARG A 110 16.80 4.13 9.40
N TYR A 111 15.69 3.55 9.86
CA TYR A 111 15.65 2.17 10.34
C TYR A 111 15.23 1.15 9.28
N LEU A 112 14.72 1.60 8.12
CA LEU A 112 14.21 0.69 7.08
C LEU A 112 15.27 -0.32 6.61
N GLY A 113 16.51 0.13 6.38
CA GLY A 113 17.59 -0.75 5.93
C GLY A 113 17.91 -1.86 6.93
N ILE A 114 18.10 -1.50 8.20
CA ILE A 114 18.41 -2.48 9.23
C ILE A 114 17.25 -3.43 9.51
N ILE A 115 16.01 -2.96 9.44
CA ILE A 115 14.81 -3.81 9.56
C ILE A 115 14.72 -4.76 8.38
N GLY A 116 14.92 -4.27 7.15
CA GLY A 116 14.93 -5.10 5.95
C GLY A 116 15.97 -6.22 6.02
N THR A 117 17.18 -5.91 6.50
CA THR A 117 18.23 -6.93 6.74
C THR A 117 17.75 -7.98 7.74
N ALA A 118 17.22 -7.56 8.89
CA ALA A 118 16.71 -8.48 9.92
C ALA A 118 15.59 -9.39 9.41
N MET A 119 14.67 -8.85 8.61
CA MET A 119 13.58 -9.63 7.98
C MET A 119 14.13 -10.65 6.99
N THR A 120 15.10 -10.27 6.16
CA THR A 120 15.73 -11.16 5.15
C THR A 120 16.50 -12.29 5.82
N GLU A 121 17.20 -12.01 6.92
CA GLU A 121 18.00 -12.97 7.66
C GLU A 121 17.20 -13.71 8.75
N SER A 122 15.91 -13.41 8.92
CA SER A 122 15.05 -13.95 9.97
C SER A 122 15.66 -13.76 11.37
N LYS A 123 16.17 -12.56 11.63
CA LYS A 123 16.79 -12.18 12.88
C LYS A 123 15.89 -11.26 13.71
N ALA A 124 15.83 -11.53 15.02
CA ALA A 124 15.11 -10.69 15.95
C ALA A 124 15.79 -9.31 16.12
N LEU A 125 14.97 -8.34 16.44
CA LEU A 125 15.38 -6.96 16.68
C LEU A 125 15.21 -6.63 18.16
N ARG A 126 16.23 -6.02 18.77
CA ARG A 126 16.10 -5.34 20.06
C ARG A 126 15.80 -3.88 19.79
N ILE A 127 14.62 -3.43 20.24
CA ILE A 127 14.18 -2.05 20.05
C ILE A 127 14.02 -1.35 21.40
N THR A 128 14.47 -0.09 21.51
CA THR A 128 14.10 0.82 22.59
C THR A 128 13.01 1.75 22.04
N TYR A 129 11.83 1.68 22.62
CA TYR A 129 10.62 2.30 22.10
C TYR A 129 9.94 3.15 23.17
N GLN A 130 9.39 4.30 22.77
CA GLN A 130 8.61 5.16 23.65
C GLN A 130 7.27 5.50 23.01
N LYS A 131 6.16 5.11 23.65
CA LYS A 131 4.83 5.57 23.23
C LYS A 131 4.65 7.03 23.64
N PHE A 132 3.74 7.73 23.00
CA PHE A 132 3.39 9.10 23.40
C PHE A 132 2.79 9.19 24.81
N SER A 133 2.16 8.12 25.27
CA SER A 133 1.58 8.02 26.62
C SER A 133 2.61 7.71 27.70
N ASP A 134 3.80 7.21 27.33
CA ASP A 134 4.76 6.69 28.27
C ASP A 134 5.77 7.79 28.67
N THR A 135 6.05 7.92 29.95
CA THR A 135 7.06 8.86 30.46
C THR A 135 8.47 8.40 30.16
N GLU A 136 8.71 7.10 30.16
CA GLU A 136 10.02 6.46 29.99
C GLU A 136 10.01 5.48 28.80
N PRO A 137 11.10 5.37 28.05
CA PRO A 137 11.22 4.37 27.01
C PRO A 137 11.41 2.98 27.63
N TYR A 138 10.98 1.95 26.89
CA TYR A 138 11.23 0.56 27.27
C TYR A 138 11.96 -0.18 26.16
N THR A 139 12.71 -1.21 26.54
CA THR A 139 13.41 -2.06 25.57
C THR A 139 12.70 -3.42 25.49
N THR A 140 12.50 -3.92 24.29
CA THR A 140 11.88 -5.22 24.05
C THR A 140 12.51 -5.91 22.84
N LEU A 141 12.43 -7.24 22.83
CA LEU A 141 12.83 -8.07 21.70
C LEU A 141 11.60 -8.31 20.81
N VAL A 142 11.76 -8.12 19.51
CA VAL A 142 10.67 -8.29 18.56
C VAL A 142 11.11 -9.08 17.33
N HIS A 143 10.22 -9.89 16.79
CA HIS A 143 10.38 -10.61 15.54
C HIS A 143 9.68 -9.80 14.44
N PRO A 144 10.40 -9.20 13.47
CA PRO A 144 9.83 -8.36 12.45
C PRO A 144 9.04 -9.19 11.42
N TYR A 145 7.75 -8.91 11.27
CA TYR A 145 6.85 -9.61 10.35
C TYR A 145 6.65 -8.86 9.04
N THR A 146 6.29 -7.58 9.10
CA THR A 146 6.09 -6.75 7.91
C THR A 146 6.26 -5.27 8.20
N LEU A 147 6.58 -4.50 7.16
CA LEU A 147 6.62 -3.04 7.16
C LEU A 147 5.37 -2.49 6.49
N LYS A 148 4.73 -1.49 7.10
CA LYS A 148 3.58 -0.79 6.54
C LYS A 148 3.81 0.71 6.54
N ALA A 149 3.62 1.34 5.38
CA ALA A 149 3.51 2.78 5.27
C ALA A 149 2.05 3.18 5.47
N PHE A 150 1.79 4.16 6.33
CA PHE A 150 0.48 4.75 6.54
C PHE A 150 0.61 6.22 6.94
N GLN A 151 -0.15 7.10 6.27
CA GLN A 151 -0.14 8.55 6.51
C GLN A 151 1.28 9.13 6.61
N ASN A 152 2.12 8.80 5.62
CA ASN A 152 3.53 9.23 5.50
C ASN A 152 4.46 8.77 6.64
N ARG A 153 4.06 7.81 7.46
CA ARG A 153 4.89 7.18 8.50
C ARG A 153 5.10 5.71 8.20
N TRP A 154 6.23 5.19 8.66
CA TRP A 154 6.51 3.77 8.60
C TRP A 154 6.24 3.10 9.95
N TYR A 155 5.68 1.93 9.88
CA TYR A 155 5.38 1.04 10.99
C TYR A 155 5.94 -0.34 10.71
N ILE A 156 6.45 -0.97 11.76
CA ILE A 156 6.78 -2.39 11.72
C ILE A 156 5.70 -3.14 12.50
N LEU A 157 5.08 -4.14 11.88
CA LEU A 157 4.31 -5.15 12.58
C LEU A 157 5.30 -6.20 13.04
N ALA A 158 5.38 -6.43 14.33
CA ALA A 158 6.31 -7.38 14.91
C ALA A 158 5.68 -8.14 16.08
N MET A 159 6.08 -9.41 16.24
CA MET A 159 5.74 -10.23 17.39
C MET A 159 6.62 -9.81 18.57
N LYS A 160 6.05 -9.39 19.69
CA LYS A 160 6.81 -9.24 20.92
C LYS A 160 7.21 -10.62 21.45
N ALA A 161 8.50 -10.90 21.50
CA ALA A 161 9.01 -12.22 21.87
C ALA A 161 8.51 -12.71 23.25
N GLU A 162 8.43 -11.81 24.23
CA GLU A 162 8.00 -12.12 25.59
C GLU A 162 6.49 -12.35 25.74
N GLU A 163 5.68 -11.65 24.92
CA GLU A 163 4.23 -11.67 25.05
C GLU A 163 3.56 -12.60 24.02
N GLY A 164 4.25 -12.97 22.93
CA GLY A 164 3.68 -13.73 21.82
C GLY A 164 2.57 -12.99 21.06
N VAL A 165 2.56 -11.65 21.09
CA VAL A 165 1.50 -10.81 20.51
C VAL A 165 2.07 -9.92 19.41
N LEU A 166 1.38 -9.88 18.27
CA LEU A 166 1.69 -8.96 17.18
C LEU A 166 1.30 -7.52 17.56
N LYS A 167 2.25 -6.61 17.40
CA LYS A 167 2.04 -5.17 17.66
C LYS A 167 2.68 -4.31 16.58
N HIS A 168 2.08 -3.17 16.33
CA HIS A 168 2.66 -2.13 15.48
C HIS A 168 3.57 -1.22 16.30
N PHE A 169 4.75 -0.96 15.76
CA PHE A 169 5.69 0.02 16.28
C PHE A 169 5.96 1.07 15.21
N ALA A 170 5.62 2.32 15.50
CA ALA A 170 5.94 3.44 14.63
C ALA A 170 7.46 3.67 14.63
N LEU A 171 8.10 3.69 13.46
CA LEU A 171 9.55 3.78 13.37
C LEU A 171 10.12 5.09 13.93
N ASP A 172 9.35 6.18 13.84
CA ASP A 172 9.72 7.50 14.38
C ASP A 172 9.79 7.54 15.93
N ARG A 173 9.17 6.56 16.59
CA ARG A 173 9.19 6.41 18.07
C ARG A 173 10.26 5.43 18.56
N ILE A 174 11.02 4.83 17.66
CA ILE A 174 12.16 3.98 18.01
C ILE A 174 13.35 4.88 18.32
N GLN A 175 13.88 4.79 19.53
CA GLN A 175 15.07 5.53 19.96
C GLN A 175 16.36 4.82 19.56
N SER A 176 16.38 3.49 19.70
CA SER A 176 17.49 2.64 19.26
C SER A 176 16.98 1.30 18.74
N LEU A 177 17.72 0.72 17.78
CA LEU A 177 17.38 -0.55 17.15
C LEU A 177 18.68 -1.29 16.81
N ALA A 178 18.73 -2.58 17.13
CA ALA A 178 19.86 -3.45 16.79
C ALA A 178 19.36 -4.85 16.41
N ILE A 179 20.01 -5.45 15.38
CA ILE A 179 19.82 -6.86 15.05
C ILE A 179 20.48 -7.71 16.15
N THR A 180 19.84 -8.79 16.52
CA THR A 180 20.36 -9.76 17.49
C THR A 180 20.80 -11.06 16.79
N ASP A 181 21.50 -11.92 17.51
CA ASP A 181 21.85 -13.27 17.01
C ASP A 181 20.67 -14.23 17.03
N GLU A 182 19.59 -13.88 17.72
CA GLU A 182 18.39 -14.70 17.84
C GLU A 182 17.65 -14.78 16.49
N SER A 183 17.37 -16.00 16.05
CA SER A 183 16.58 -16.27 14.85
C SER A 183 15.15 -16.59 15.24
N PHE A 184 14.22 -16.23 14.36
CA PHE A 184 12.80 -16.52 14.53
C PHE A 184 12.21 -17.13 13.26
N THR A 185 11.01 -17.69 13.38
CA THR A 185 10.25 -18.22 12.25
C THR A 185 8.88 -17.55 12.26
N ILE A 186 8.45 -17.09 11.09
CA ILE A 186 7.08 -16.60 10.90
C ILE A 186 6.17 -17.80 10.66
N GLU A 187 4.99 -17.80 11.27
CA GLU A 187 3.99 -18.82 11.04
C GLU A 187 3.70 -18.96 9.54
N PRO A 188 3.73 -20.19 8.97
CA PRO A 188 3.53 -20.39 7.53
C PRO A 188 2.19 -19.86 7.00
N THR A 189 1.20 -19.74 7.87
CA THR A 189 -0.13 -19.21 7.58
C THR A 189 -0.20 -17.68 7.57
N PHE A 190 0.83 -16.99 8.07
CA PHE A 190 0.84 -15.53 8.08
C PHE A 190 1.04 -14.98 6.68
N ASN A 191 0.11 -14.15 6.23
CA ASN A 191 0.21 -13.35 5.02
C ASN A 191 -0.03 -11.88 5.38
N ALA A 192 0.91 -11.02 5.05
CA ALA A 192 0.81 -9.59 5.36
C ALA A 192 -0.35 -8.90 4.63
N ILE A 193 -0.66 -9.31 3.39
CA ILE A 193 -1.77 -8.75 2.62
C ILE A 193 -3.09 -9.12 3.31
N ASP A 194 -3.28 -10.40 3.63
CA ASP A 194 -4.50 -10.88 4.31
C ASP A 194 -4.67 -10.24 5.68
N TYR A 195 -3.56 -10.04 6.41
CA TYR A 195 -3.58 -9.39 7.72
C TYR A 195 -4.20 -7.99 7.69
N TYR A 196 -3.97 -7.24 6.61
CA TYR A 196 -4.48 -5.87 6.45
C TYR A 196 -5.71 -5.75 5.57
N THR A 197 -6.15 -6.83 4.93
CA THR A 197 -7.20 -6.80 3.89
C THR A 197 -8.48 -6.09 4.32
N HIS A 198 -8.86 -6.22 5.59
CA HIS A 198 -10.12 -5.63 6.10
C HIS A 198 -9.91 -4.39 6.95
N PHE A 199 -8.72 -3.81 6.97
CA PHE A 199 -8.41 -2.69 7.85
C PHE A 199 -7.96 -1.45 7.08
N PHE A 200 -8.53 -0.32 7.46
CA PHE A 200 -7.97 0.98 7.10
C PHE A 200 -6.91 1.38 8.13
N GLY A 201 -5.67 1.58 7.67
CA GLY A 201 -4.59 2.05 8.54
C GLY A 201 -3.79 0.94 9.24
N ILE A 202 -3.45 1.18 10.49
CA ILE A 202 -2.55 0.35 11.30
C ILE A 202 -3.23 -0.27 12.52
N TRP A 203 -4.41 0.22 12.86
CA TRP A 203 -5.20 -0.38 13.93
C TRP A 203 -5.90 -1.63 13.40
N CYS A 204 -5.29 -2.79 13.65
CA CYS A 204 -5.79 -4.08 13.15
C CYS A 204 -6.13 -4.98 14.32
N ASP A 205 -7.40 -4.97 14.72
CA ASP A 205 -7.94 -5.90 15.71
C ASP A 205 -8.59 -7.09 14.98
N GLN A 206 -7.89 -8.21 14.95
CA GLN A 206 -8.31 -9.42 14.25
C GLN A 206 -9.58 -10.08 14.84
N SER A 207 -10.08 -9.59 15.97
CA SER A 207 -11.36 -10.03 16.54
C SER A 207 -12.58 -9.34 15.88
N LEU A 208 -12.35 -8.23 15.16
CA LEU A 208 -13.40 -7.52 14.46
C LEU A 208 -13.84 -8.26 13.19
N THR A 209 -15.14 -8.23 12.93
CA THR A 209 -15.71 -8.78 11.69
C THR A 209 -15.89 -7.65 10.66
N PRO A 210 -15.44 -7.83 9.41
CA PRO A 210 -15.70 -6.87 8.35
C PRO A 210 -17.19 -6.69 8.11
N GLN A 211 -17.60 -5.46 7.81
CA GLN A 211 -18.98 -5.07 7.55
C GLN A 211 -19.07 -4.25 6.27
N ASP A 212 -20.23 -4.28 5.65
CA ASP A 212 -20.53 -3.39 4.54
C ASP A 212 -20.94 -2.03 5.09
N ILE A 213 -20.20 -1.00 4.70
CA ILE A 213 -20.48 0.39 5.04
C ILE A 213 -20.71 1.20 3.78
N ILE A 214 -21.54 2.22 3.88
CA ILE A 214 -21.78 3.17 2.80
C ILE A 214 -21.25 4.53 3.21
N ILE A 215 -20.40 5.10 2.38
CA ILE A 215 -20.00 6.50 2.46
C ILE A 215 -20.86 7.28 1.49
N SER A 216 -21.59 8.25 2.02
CA SER A 216 -22.43 9.18 1.28
C SER A 216 -21.77 10.56 1.25
N THR A 217 -21.68 11.19 0.08
CA THR A 217 -20.92 12.42 -0.09
C THR A 217 -21.47 13.31 -1.19
N THR A 218 -21.05 14.60 -1.20
CA THR A 218 -21.40 15.53 -2.29
C THR A 218 -20.71 15.12 -3.59
N PRO A 219 -21.25 15.54 -4.77
CA PRO A 219 -20.62 15.27 -6.07
C PRO A 219 -19.18 15.79 -6.17
N GLU A 220 -18.89 16.94 -5.58
CA GLU A 220 -17.57 17.55 -5.58
C GLU A 220 -16.58 16.70 -4.77
N GLN A 221 -16.98 16.25 -3.58
CA GLN A 221 -16.13 15.41 -2.73
C GLN A 221 -15.95 14.00 -3.32
N ALA A 222 -16.93 13.50 -4.06
CA ALA A 222 -16.86 12.18 -4.72
C ALA A 222 -15.66 12.04 -5.66
N HIS A 223 -15.19 13.13 -6.29
CA HIS A 223 -14.01 13.10 -7.14
C HIS A 223 -12.76 12.67 -6.36
N TYR A 224 -12.63 13.07 -5.10
CA TYR A 224 -11.50 12.68 -4.26
C TYR A 224 -11.56 11.19 -3.90
N PHE A 225 -12.75 10.67 -3.56
CA PHE A 225 -12.91 9.24 -3.28
C PHE A 225 -12.67 8.36 -4.51
N ARG A 226 -12.98 8.85 -5.73
CA ARG A 226 -12.68 8.12 -6.98
C ARG A 226 -11.19 8.08 -7.29
N THR A 227 -10.47 9.18 -7.04
CA THR A 227 -9.05 9.29 -7.36
C THR A 227 -8.14 8.74 -6.27
N LEU A 228 -8.61 8.74 -5.02
CA LEU A 228 -7.90 8.19 -3.86
C LEU A 228 -8.89 7.36 -3.02
N PRO A 229 -9.15 6.10 -3.41
CA PRO A 229 -10.02 5.22 -2.65
C PRO A 229 -9.51 5.00 -1.22
N LEU A 230 -10.41 5.02 -0.24
CA LEU A 230 -10.04 4.79 1.16
C LEU A 230 -9.65 3.34 1.43
N HIS A 231 -10.25 2.42 0.68
CA HIS A 231 -10.01 0.98 0.84
C HIS A 231 -10.12 0.28 -0.52
N HIS A 232 -9.38 -0.81 -0.73
CA HIS A 232 -9.37 -1.55 -2.00
C HIS A 232 -10.76 -2.13 -2.36
N SER A 233 -11.62 -2.39 -1.37
CA SER A 233 -12.98 -2.88 -1.60
C SER A 233 -13.97 -1.78 -2.03
N GLN A 234 -13.53 -0.53 -2.13
CA GLN A 234 -14.42 0.59 -2.46
C GLN A 234 -15.07 0.42 -3.83
N LYS A 235 -16.40 0.47 -3.86
CA LYS A 235 -17.22 0.41 -5.08
C LYS A 235 -18.18 1.57 -5.10
N GLU A 236 -18.22 2.32 -6.22
CA GLU A 236 -19.20 3.38 -6.38
C GLU A 236 -20.58 2.78 -6.65
N LEU A 237 -21.58 3.29 -5.97
CA LEU A 237 -22.98 2.93 -6.13
C LEU A 237 -23.71 3.97 -6.98
N SER A 238 -24.92 3.63 -7.45
CA SER A 238 -25.80 4.61 -8.10
C SER A 238 -26.06 5.80 -7.19
N PRO A 239 -25.94 7.05 -7.66
CA PRO A 239 -26.19 8.23 -6.86
C PRO A 239 -27.68 8.35 -6.51
N ILE A 240 -27.97 9.03 -5.40
CA ILE A 240 -29.33 9.42 -5.05
C ILE A 240 -29.57 10.86 -5.50
N SER A 241 -30.67 11.08 -6.21
CA SER A 241 -31.13 12.42 -6.58
C SER A 241 -32.35 12.80 -5.73
N TYR A 242 -32.31 13.96 -5.12
CA TYR A 242 -33.38 14.48 -4.27
C TYR A 242 -34.29 15.45 -5.04
N PRO A 243 -35.57 15.60 -4.61
CA PRO A 243 -36.53 16.51 -5.28
C PRO A 243 -36.09 17.99 -5.32
N ASN A 244 -35.24 18.40 -4.39
CA ASN A 244 -34.66 19.75 -4.34
C ASN A 244 -33.52 19.98 -5.34
N GLY A 245 -33.22 19.00 -6.21
CA GLY A 245 -32.16 19.05 -7.21
C GLY A 245 -30.75 18.73 -6.67
N THR A 246 -30.60 18.41 -5.37
CA THR A 246 -29.31 17.93 -4.84
C THR A 246 -29.07 16.48 -5.23
N GLN A 247 -27.79 16.13 -5.37
CA GLN A 247 -27.35 14.78 -5.68
C GLN A 247 -26.36 14.32 -4.61
N GLU A 248 -26.46 13.04 -4.26
CA GLU A 248 -25.58 12.39 -3.30
C GLU A 248 -24.87 11.20 -3.98
N CYS A 249 -23.55 11.20 -4.00
CA CYS A 249 -22.75 10.10 -4.47
C CYS A 249 -22.46 9.13 -3.32
N ARG A 250 -22.46 7.82 -3.63
CA ARG A 250 -22.30 6.79 -2.62
C ARG A 250 -21.22 5.79 -2.99
N PHE A 251 -20.47 5.37 -1.98
CA PHE A 251 -19.41 4.36 -2.11
C PHE A 251 -19.62 3.28 -1.05
N MET A 252 -19.65 2.03 -1.49
CA MET A 252 -19.71 0.88 -0.59
C MET A 252 -18.29 0.38 -0.34
N LEU A 253 -17.97 0.08 0.93
CA LEU A 253 -16.73 -0.54 1.36
C LEU A 253 -17.07 -1.75 2.24
N HIS A 254 -16.23 -2.80 2.16
CA HIS A 254 -16.30 -3.98 3.02
C HIS A 254 -15.06 -4.03 3.90
N MET A 255 -15.17 -3.62 5.16
CA MET A 255 -14.02 -3.47 6.06
C MET A 255 -14.43 -3.44 7.53
N CYS A 256 -13.44 -3.58 8.42
CA CYS A 256 -13.62 -3.38 9.85
C CYS A 256 -13.65 -1.88 10.19
N ILE A 257 -14.58 -1.47 11.02
CA ILE A 257 -14.64 -0.10 11.56
C ILE A 257 -13.61 0.01 12.68
N THR A 258 -12.63 0.89 12.47
CA THR A 258 -11.50 1.08 13.39
C THR A 258 -11.31 2.56 13.71
N PRO A 259 -10.63 2.90 14.81
CA PRO A 259 -10.32 4.29 15.13
C PRO A 259 -9.59 5.04 14.00
N ASP A 260 -8.72 4.36 13.25
CA ASP A 260 -8.04 4.99 12.09
C ASP A 260 -9.04 5.40 11.00
N PHE A 261 -10.03 4.56 10.72
CA PHE A 261 -11.09 4.88 9.77
C PHE A 261 -12.00 6.01 10.26
N GLU A 262 -12.43 5.96 11.53
CA GLU A 262 -13.26 7.01 12.12
C GLU A 262 -12.54 8.36 12.10
N MET A 263 -11.25 8.40 12.46
CA MET A 263 -10.41 9.60 12.39
C MET A 263 -10.24 10.10 10.96
N GLU A 264 -10.14 9.22 9.98
CA GLU A 264 -10.09 9.59 8.56
C GLU A 264 -11.40 10.28 8.14
N MET A 265 -12.53 9.71 8.53
CA MET A 265 -13.86 10.26 8.17
C MET A 265 -14.12 11.62 8.80
N LEU A 266 -13.56 11.94 9.96
CA LEU A 266 -13.65 13.27 10.57
C LEU A 266 -13.07 14.38 9.68
N LYS A 267 -12.09 14.09 8.82
CA LYS A 267 -11.55 15.06 7.86
C LYS A 267 -12.59 15.55 6.84
N TYR A 268 -13.65 14.77 6.65
CA TYR A 268 -14.70 15.04 5.68
C TYR A 268 -16.00 15.51 6.34
N GLU A 269 -15.94 15.95 7.61
CA GLU A 269 -17.11 16.43 8.35
C GLU A 269 -17.90 17.48 7.56
N GLY A 270 -19.22 17.32 7.47
CA GLY A 270 -20.11 18.16 6.66
C GLY A 270 -20.05 17.92 5.14
N LYS A 271 -19.12 17.09 4.62
CA LYS A 271 -18.98 16.78 3.20
C LYS A 271 -19.21 15.31 2.88
N ALA A 272 -18.92 14.44 3.83
CA ALA A 272 -19.21 13.02 3.75
C ALA A 272 -19.66 12.48 5.10
N ARG A 273 -20.51 11.46 5.07
CA ARG A 273 -20.92 10.66 6.22
C ARG A 273 -20.83 9.19 5.88
N TRP A 274 -20.76 8.34 6.86
CA TRP A 274 -20.79 6.90 6.67
C TRP A 274 -21.82 6.24 7.59
N GLU A 275 -22.33 5.10 7.15
CA GLU A 275 -23.31 4.31 7.88
C GLU A 275 -23.17 2.81 7.55
N MET A 276 -23.57 1.94 8.46
CA MET A 276 -23.63 0.49 8.19
C MET A 276 -24.85 0.16 7.34
N THR A 277 -24.72 -0.82 6.44
CA THR A 277 -25.82 -1.22 5.52
C THR A 277 -27.03 -1.79 6.26
N GLU A 278 -26.86 -2.38 7.45
CA GLU A 278 -27.98 -2.89 8.26
C GLU A 278 -28.98 -1.80 8.69
N ASN A 279 -28.54 -0.54 8.76
CA ASN A 279 -29.40 0.60 9.11
C ASN A 279 -30.23 1.14 7.93
N ILE A 280 -29.99 0.68 6.69
CA ILE A 280 -30.67 1.21 5.49
C ILE A 280 -31.93 0.40 5.15
N SER A 281 -32.06 -0.82 5.65
CA SER A 281 -33.22 -1.70 5.40
C SER A 281 -34.45 -1.38 6.25
N GLY A 282 -34.42 -0.33 7.07
CA GLY A 282 -35.48 0.05 8.05
C GLY A 282 -36.14 1.42 7.83
N SER A 283 -35.93 2.08 6.66
CA SER A 283 -36.56 3.39 6.37
C SER A 283 -37.39 3.37 5.09
#